data_201ea4c87ca53fd9c8ac391e1dc4d39e
#
_entry.id   201ea4c87ca53fd9c8ac391e1dc4d39e
#
_cell.length_a   1.000
_cell.length_b   1.000
_cell.length_c   1.000
_cell.angle_alpha   90.00
_cell.angle_beta   90.00
_cell.angle_gamma   90.00
#
_symmetry.space_group_name_H-M   'P 1'
#
loop_
_entity.id
_entity.type
_entity.pdbx_description
1 polymer ?
#
loop_
_entity_poly.entity_id
_entity_poly.type
_entity_poly.pdbx_seq_one_letter_code
_entity_poly.pdbx_strand_id
1 'polypeptide(L)'
;MLKYTNYTLKKFEAIFEELQYTIRYEKGSFQSGYCMVKNQKIVIINKFFDTEPKINCLIDILDTTEIDKTELTKKSQKFLLEVVPQYVEQKK
;
A
#
# COMPACT_ATOMS: atom_id res chain seq x y z
N MET A 1 15.63 -5.40 -1.58
CA MET A 1 14.86 -6.57 -2.02
C MET A 1 13.57 -6.72 -1.23
N LEU A 2 12.48 -7.01 -1.91
CA LEU A 2 11.18 -7.15 -1.25
C LEU A 2 11.09 -8.50 -0.54
N LYS A 3 10.69 -8.48 0.72
CA LYS A 3 10.43 -9.69 1.50
C LYS A 3 8.97 -9.69 1.93
N TYR A 4 8.31 -10.83 1.81
CA TYR A 4 6.90 -10.96 2.16
C TYR A 4 6.77 -11.39 3.63
N THR A 5 7.01 -10.43 4.52
CA THR A 5 6.93 -10.64 5.96
C THR A 5 5.95 -9.66 6.58
N ASN A 6 5.52 -9.93 7.80
CA ASN A 6 4.67 -9.00 8.54
C ASN A 6 5.37 -7.65 8.75
N TYR A 7 6.66 -7.67 8.91
CA TYR A 7 7.43 -6.43 9.03
C TYR A 7 7.25 -5.56 7.78
N THR A 8 7.40 -6.17 6.60
CA THR A 8 7.22 -5.47 5.34
C THR A 8 5.79 -4.99 5.18
N LEU A 9 4.82 -5.82 5.55
CA LEU A 9 3.41 -5.44 5.48
C LEU A 9 3.14 -4.20 6.33
N LYS A 10 3.68 -4.15 7.53
CA LYS A 10 3.49 -2.99 8.40
C LYS A 10 4.12 -1.74 7.81
N LYS A 11 5.24 -1.88 7.11
CA LYS A 11 5.86 -0.74 6.44
C LYS A 11 4.95 -0.18 5.36
N PHE A 12 4.32 -1.05 4.56
CA PHE A 12 3.37 -0.60 3.55
C PHE A 12 2.14 0.04 4.18
N GLU A 13 1.66 -0.53 5.29
CA GLU A 13 0.52 0.07 6.00
C GLU A 13 0.86 1.47 6.46
N ALA A 14 2.06 1.67 6.98
CA ALA A 14 2.49 3.00 7.42
C ALA A 14 2.53 3.99 6.27
N ILE A 15 3.00 3.54 5.10
CA ILE A 15 3.03 4.39 3.91
C ILE A 15 1.63 4.86 3.55
N PHE A 16 0.66 3.94 3.55
CA PHE A 16 -0.72 4.30 3.24
C PHE A 16 -1.30 5.27 4.26
N GLU A 17 -0.96 5.08 5.54
CA GLU A 17 -1.40 6.02 6.57
C GLU A 17 -0.82 7.41 6.34
N GLU A 18 0.45 7.50 5.96
CA GLU A 18 1.07 8.79 5.68
C GLU A 18 0.42 9.48 4.49
N LEU A 19 -0.10 8.69 3.55
CA LEU A 19 -0.83 9.21 2.39
C LEU A 19 -2.31 9.45 2.71
N GLN A 20 -2.69 9.29 3.97
CA GLN A 20 -4.05 9.53 4.46
C GLN A 20 -5.07 8.53 3.93
N TYR A 21 -4.64 7.29 3.72
CA TYR A 21 -5.53 6.19 3.41
C TYR A 21 -5.95 5.49 4.69
N THR A 22 -7.17 4.96 4.68
CA THR A 22 -7.65 4.07 5.73
C THR A 22 -7.59 2.65 5.21
N ILE A 23 -6.89 1.76 5.91
CA ILE A 23 -6.82 0.36 5.52
C ILE A 23 -7.77 -0.45 6.39
N ARG A 24 -8.65 -1.23 5.75
CA ARG A 24 -9.60 -2.08 6.44
C ARG A 24 -9.40 -3.52 6.01
N TYR A 25 -9.39 -4.42 6.97
CA TYR A 25 -9.31 -5.85 6.71
C TYR A 25 -10.70 -6.42 6.96
N GLU A 26 -11.33 -6.93 5.90
CA GLU A 26 -12.70 -7.41 5.96
C GLU A 26 -12.78 -8.87 5.56
N LYS A 27 -13.75 -9.57 6.13
CA LYS A 27 -14.03 -10.96 5.77
C LYS A 27 -14.92 -10.98 4.53
N GLY A 28 -14.78 -12.03 3.73
CA GLY A 28 -15.69 -12.21 2.61
C GLY A 28 -15.00 -12.78 1.39
N SER A 29 -15.79 -13.10 0.39
CA SER A 29 -15.28 -13.58 -0.88
C SER A 29 -15.30 -12.44 -1.89
N PHE A 30 -14.45 -11.46 -1.65
CA PHE A 30 -14.30 -10.30 -2.51
C PHE A 30 -12.83 -10.07 -2.83
N GLN A 31 -12.58 -9.32 -3.87
CA GLN A 31 -11.22 -8.92 -4.22
C GLN A 31 -10.85 -7.65 -3.47
N SER A 32 -9.61 -7.61 -3.01
CA SER A 32 -9.10 -6.42 -2.37
C SER A 32 -9.04 -5.26 -3.36
N GLY A 33 -9.20 -4.06 -2.86
CA GLY A 33 -9.18 -2.91 -3.74
C GLY A 33 -9.19 -1.60 -3.01
N TYR A 34 -9.19 -0.54 -3.81
CA TYR A 34 -9.20 0.82 -3.33
C TYR A 34 -10.53 1.47 -3.72
N CYS A 35 -11.10 2.22 -2.79
CA CYS A 35 -12.29 2.99 -3.10
C CYS A 35 -12.26 4.33 -2.36
N MET A 36 -13.10 5.27 -2.84
CA MET A 36 -13.21 6.56 -2.19
C MET A 36 -14.67 6.76 -1.77
N VAL A 37 -14.89 7.02 -0.49
CA VAL A 37 -16.22 7.23 0.07
C VAL A 37 -16.22 8.55 0.81
N LYS A 38 -17.06 9.49 0.37
CA LYS A 38 -17.18 10.80 1.02
C LYS A 38 -15.82 11.46 1.22
N ASN A 39 -15.00 11.47 0.18
CA ASN A 39 -13.67 12.06 0.19
C ASN A 39 -12.67 11.33 1.10
N GLN A 40 -13.01 10.13 1.54
CA GLN A 40 -12.10 9.29 2.30
C GLN A 40 -11.52 8.22 1.39
N LYS A 41 -10.20 8.09 1.42
CA LYS A 41 -9.49 7.07 0.65
C LYS A 41 -9.46 5.80 1.48
N ILE A 42 -10.12 4.75 1.01
CA ILE A 42 -10.22 3.50 1.76
C ILE A 42 -9.65 2.36 0.94
N VAL A 43 -8.77 1.60 1.57
CA VAL A 43 -8.21 0.38 1.01
C VAL A 43 -8.82 -0.79 1.77
N ILE A 44 -9.47 -1.69 1.05
CA ILE A 44 -10.08 -2.87 1.66
C ILE A 44 -9.30 -4.10 1.24
N ILE A 45 -8.84 -4.87 2.23
CA ILE A 45 -8.04 -6.07 1.98
C ILE A 45 -8.76 -7.24 2.60
N ASN A 46 -8.80 -8.36 1.85
CA ASN A 46 -9.42 -9.57 2.36
C ASN A 46 -8.63 -10.09 3.56
N LYS A 47 -9.29 -10.18 4.69
CA LYS A 47 -8.68 -10.60 5.95
C LYS A 47 -8.08 -12.00 5.88
N PHE A 48 -8.62 -12.85 5.01
CA PHE A 48 -8.15 -14.23 4.90
C PHE A 48 -6.92 -14.40 4.02
N PHE A 49 -6.47 -13.35 3.36
CA PHE A 49 -5.24 -13.41 2.57
C PHE A 49 -4.04 -13.61 3.50
N ASP A 50 -3.07 -14.38 3.01
CA ASP A 50 -1.77 -14.46 3.66
C ASP A 50 -0.98 -13.17 3.47
N THR A 51 0.18 -13.08 4.10
CA THR A 51 0.99 -11.87 4.06
C THR A 51 1.40 -11.49 2.64
N GLU A 52 1.82 -12.46 1.82
CA GLU A 52 2.26 -12.15 0.46
C GLU A 52 1.14 -11.55 -0.39
N PRO A 53 -0.06 -12.15 -0.48
CA PRO A 53 -1.14 -11.50 -1.23
C PRO A 53 -1.52 -10.14 -0.69
N LYS A 54 -1.46 -9.94 0.62
CA LYS A 54 -1.76 -8.62 1.19
C LYS A 54 -0.78 -7.57 0.70
N ILE A 55 0.51 -7.89 0.71
CA ILE A 55 1.54 -6.98 0.24
C ILE A 55 1.37 -6.70 -1.25
N ASN A 56 1.11 -7.74 -2.03
CA ASN A 56 0.92 -7.59 -3.47
C ASN A 56 -0.29 -6.68 -3.78
N CYS A 57 -1.36 -6.80 -3.01
CA CYS A 57 -2.51 -5.91 -3.17
C CYS A 57 -2.13 -4.46 -2.92
N LEU A 58 -1.37 -4.21 -1.87
CA LEU A 58 -0.96 -2.85 -1.55
C LEU A 58 -0.04 -2.28 -2.64
N ILE A 59 0.87 -3.09 -3.16
CA ILE A 59 1.74 -2.66 -4.26
C ILE A 59 0.92 -2.32 -5.49
N ASP A 60 -0.05 -3.16 -5.83
CA ASP A 60 -0.91 -2.90 -6.99
C ASP A 60 -1.67 -1.59 -6.85
N ILE A 61 -2.17 -1.32 -5.66
CA ILE A 61 -2.90 -0.09 -5.41
C ILE A 61 -1.97 1.12 -5.54
N LEU A 62 -0.75 1.03 -5.02
CA LEU A 62 0.23 2.08 -5.19
C LEU A 62 0.53 2.37 -6.66
N ASP A 63 0.56 1.31 -7.47
CA ASP A 63 0.83 1.46 -8.91
C ASP A 63 -0.29 2.19 -9.64
N THR A 64 -1.52 2.06 -9.15
CA THR A 64 -2.67 2.64 -9.83
C THR A 64 -3.06 4.02 -9.30
N THR A 65 -2.44 4.47 -8.21
CA THR A 65 -2.77 5.76 -7.62
C THR A 65 -1.59 6.71 -7.73
N GLU A 66 -1.89 8.00 -7.73
CA GLU A 66 -0.82 9.00 -7.70
C GLU A 66 -0.38 9.21 -6.26
N ILE A 67 0.91 9.28 -6.06
CA ILE A 67 1.50 9.48 -4.74
C ILE A 67 2.17 10.83 -4.69
N ASP A 68 1.80 11.61 -3.68
CA ASP A 68 2.52 12.84 -3.38
C ASP A 68 3.64 12.49 -2.41
N LYS A 69 4.85 12.44 -2.93
CA LYS A 69 6.01 12.07 -2.12
C LYS A 69 6.26 13.01 -0.97
N THR A 70 5.76 14.24 -1.05
CA THR A 70 5.94 15.21 0.04
C THR A 70 5.15 14.81 1.27
N GLU A 71 4.14 13.96 1.13
CA GLU A 71 3.38 13.45 2.27
C GLU A 71 4.09 12.30 2.98
N LEU A 72 5.13 11.75 2.37
CA LEU A 72 5.85 10.62 2.95
C LEU A 72 7.07 11.09 3.73
N THR A 73 7.34 10.41 4.84
CA THR A 73 8.59 10.63 5.56
C THR A 73 9.76 10.16 4.72
N LYS A 74 10.96 10.65 5.03
CA LYS A 74 12.16 10.21 4.32
C LYS A 74 12.37 8.71 4.45
N LYS A 75 12.00 8.16 5.60
CA LYS A 75 12.11 6.73 5.87
C LYS A 75 11.23 5.94 4.90
N SER A 76 9.99 6.38 4.72
CA SER A 76 9.06 5.70 3.81
C SER A 76 9.49 5.85 2.36
N GLN A 77 9.98 7.01 1.96
CA GLN A 77 10.49 7.20 0.60
C GLN A 77 11.64 6.27 0.30
N LYS A 78 12.56 6.12 1.26
CA LYS A 78 13.70 5.23 1.10
C LYS A 78 13.25 3.79 0.99
N PHE A 79 12.29 3.40 1.81
CA PHE A 79 11.76 2.04 1.76
C PHE A 79 11.15 1.73 0.40
N LEU A 80 10.36 2.65 -0.15
CA LEU A 80 9.77 2.45 -1.47
C LEU A 80 10.82 2.32 -2.55
N LEU A 81 11.86 3.14 -2.49
CA LEU A 81 12.95 3.05 -3.46
C LEU A 81 13.64 1.69 -3.43
N GLU A 82 13.77 1.11 -2.25
CA GLU A 82 14.45 -0.17 -2.09
C GLU A 82 13.61 -1.36 -2.56
N VAL A 83 12.30 -1.32 -2.31
CA VAL A 83 11.46 -2.50 -2.56
C VAL A 83 10.63 -2.38 -3.82
N VAL A 84 10.36 -1.16 -4.30
CA VAL A 84 9.57 -0.94 -5.52
C VAL A 84 10.25 0.13 -6.37
N PRO A 85 11.51 -0.07 -6.78
CA PRO A 85 12.24 0.97 -7.49
C PRO A 85 11.62 1.32 -8.85
N GLN A 86 11.05 0.33 -9.55
CA GLN A 86 10.43 0.57 -10.84
C GLN A 86 9.23 1.51 -10.71
N TYR A 87 8.53 1.46 -9.61
CA TYR A 87 7.38 2.33 -9.39
C TYR A 87 7.83 3.79 -9.32
N VAL A 88 8.90 4.05 -8.57
CA VAL A 88 9.42 5.40 -8.40
C VAL A 88 9.92 5.95 -9.73
N GLU A 89 10.59 5.12 -10.53
CA GLU A 89 11.11 5.53 -11.82
C GLU A 89 9.98 5.92 -12.77
N GLN A 90 8.88 5.21 -12.75
CA GLN A 90 7.74 5.48 -13.62
C GLN A 90 7.07 6.80 -13.31
N LYS A 91 7.29 7.37 -12.14
CA LYS A 91 6.65 8.60 -11.70
C LYS A 91 7.50 9.85 -11.95
N LYS A 92 8.57 9.73 -12.66
CA LYS A 92 9.41 10.88 -12.99
C LYS A 92 8.71 11.90 -13.85
#